data_b218c810156cf78304dacafa460e6392
#
_entry.id   b218c810156cf78304dacafa460e6392
#
_cell.length_a   1.000
_cell.length_b   1.000
_cell.length_c   1.000
_cell.angle_alpha   90.00
_cell.angle_beta   90.00
_cell.angle_gamma   90.00
#
_symmetry.space_group_name_H-M   'P 1'
#
loop_
_entity.id
_entity.type
_entity.pdbx_description
1 polymer ?
#
loop_
_entity_poly.entity_id
_entity_poly.type
_entity_poly.pdbx_seq_one_letter_code
_entity_poly.pdbx_strand_id
1 'polypeptide(L)'
;MKLLVSALEPSANLHLEPILNALEQCEIYGIFDERFGKPLMPSRAFSIMGFLDALPKIRKAKKAIKIMARMSFFVDKVLLIDSPAFNLPLAKAIKTINPNVEIIYYILPKVWAWKPKRVAAMEKYCTVLASIFPFEQQFYTKAVYVGNPLLDEIPLFKLRYEETGIVSFFPGSRKSEIRSLFPIYKELASKIEGKEKWLVIPAHYDYREIAEIYGDIHDFKICRNTYEALEQSEFAFVCSGTATLEAALVGVPFVLAYKAKALDYWIAKQFVKLKHVGLANIIFDFENKEPLHEELLQEEVYAQRLFEAYESVDREAFFSRITELRKILGHGSQEAMISIMKV
;
A
#
# COMPACT_ATOMS: atom_id res chain seq x y z
N MET A 1 17.52 9.98 20.97
CA MET A 1 17.26 8.55 20.68
C MET A 1 17.97 8.16 19.39
N LYS A 2 18.59 6.98 19.36
CA LYS A 2 19.21 6.41 18.15
C LYS A 2 18.36 5.26 17.62
N LEU A 3 17.97 5.33 16.38
CA LEU A 3 17.02 4.40 15.76
C LEU A 3 17.63 3.71 14.54
N LEU A 4 17.60 2.38 14.49
CA LEU A 4 17.93 1.63 13.28
C LEU A 4 16.65 1.41 12.48
N VAL A 5 16.58 1.99 11.29
CA VAL A 5 15.38 1.99 10.42
C VAL A 5 15.58 1.10 9.21
N SER A 6 14.53 0.38 8.83
CA SER A 6 14.43 -0.33 7.55
C SER A 6 13.10 0.03 6.87
N ALA A 7 13.14 1.01 5.95
CA ALA A 7 12.03 1.49 5.13
C ALA A 7 12.43 1.43 3.65
N LEU A 8 12.23 0.25 3.02
CA LEU A 8 12.73 -0.03 1.68
C LEU A 8 11.85 0.55 0.56
N GLU A 9 10.54 0.61 0.80
CA GLU A 9 9.56 1.04 -0.20
C GLU A 9 9.23 2.53 -0.04
N PRO A 10 8.81 3.23 -1.11
CA PRO A 10 8.37 4.63 -1.01
C PRO A 10 7.25 4.83 0.03
N SER A 11 6.26 3.94 0.07
CA SER A 11 5.18 3.97 1.07
C SER A 11 5.71 3.84 2.51
N ALA A 12 6.69 2.95 2.74
CA ALA A 12 7.31 2.79 4.06
C ALA A 12 7.98 4.10 4.53
N ASN A 13 8.53 4.88 3.61
CA ASN A 13 9.13 6.18 3.93
C ASN A 13 8.09 7.27 4.19
N LEU A 14 6.90 7.22 3.55
CA LEU A 14 5.77 8.09 3.90
C LEU A 14 5.31 7.83 5.34
N HIS A 15 5.16 6.57 5.73
CA HIS A 15 4.77 6.20 7.09
C HIS A 15 5.87 6.46 8.14
N LEU A 16 7.13 6.53 7.74
CA LEU A 16 8.26 6.85 8.61
C LEU A 16 8.29 8.35 8.98
N GLU A 17 7.94 9.22 8.04
CA GLU A 17 8.07 10.67 8.17
C GLU A 17 7.34 11.25 9.39
N PRO A 18 6.05 10.97 9.63
CA PRO A 18 5.34 11.50 10.79
C PRO A 18 5.93 10.99 12.12
N ILE A 19 6.47 9.76 12.14
CA ILE A 19 7.12 9.21 13.33
C ILE A 19 8.39 10.02 13.64
N LEU A 20 9.22 10.28 12.62
CA LEU A 20 10.46 11.05 12.81
C LEU A 20 10.19 12.50 13.22
N ASN A 21 9.19 13.14 12.64
CA ASN A 21 8.80 14.50 12.95
C ASN A 21 8.34 14.67 14.41
N ALA A 22 7.77 13.62 15.00
CA ALA A 22 7.31 13.63 16.38
C ALA A 22 8.37 13.19 17.41
N LEU A 23 9.50 12.67 16.95
CA LEU A 23 10.61 12.25 17.80
C LEU A 23 11.66 13.35 17.86
N GLU A 24 11.63 14.14 18.93
CA GLU A 24 12.66 15.16 19.16
C GLU A 24 14.06 14.52 19.25
N GLN A 25 15.04 15.10 18.57
CA GLN A 25 16.45 14.67 18.57
C GLN A 25 16.67 13.19 18.27
N CYS A 26 16.03 12.66 17.22
CA CYS A 26 16.20 11.29 16.77
C CYS A 26 17.30 11.18 15.71
N GLU A 27 18.37 10.43 16.00
CA GLU A 27 19.36 10.03 15.01
C GLU A 27 18.95 8.72 14.36
N ILE A 28 18.88 8.69 13.05
CA ILE A 28 18.47 7.50 12.28
C ILE A 28 19.62 6.88 11.50
N TYR A 29 19.66 5.55 11.51
CA TYR A 29 20.63 4.73 10.81
C TYR A 29 19.91 3.65 10.00
N GLY A 30 20.50 3.16 8.91
CA GLY A 30 19.94 2.03 8.16
C GLY A 30 19.53 2.35 6.73
N ILE A 31 18.36 1.87 6.30
CA ILE A 31 17.86 2.01 4.93
C ILE A 31 16.58 2.84 4.96
N PHE A 32 16.62 4.00 4.34
CA PHE A 32 15.52 4.95 4.25
C PHE A 32 15.75 5.94 3.11
N ASP A 33 14.82 6.84 2.85
CA ASP A 33 14.93 7.90 1.85
C ASP A 33 15.96 8.95 2.27
N GLU A 34 16.78 9.40 1.31
CA GLU A 34 17.87 10.39 1.53
C GLU A 34 17.37 11.74 2.06
N ARG A 35 16.07 12.06 1.91
CA ARG A 35 15.46 13.26 2.48
C ARG A 35 15.49 13.32 4.02
N PHE A 36 15.60 12.17 4.69
CA PHE A 36 15.68 12.09 6.15
C PHE A 36 17.10 12.09 6.69
N GLY A 37 18.12 12.12 5.85
CA GLY A 37 19.51 12.12 6.25
C GLY A 37 20.38 11.23 5.37
N LYS A 38 21.51 10.75 5.93
CA LYS A 38 22.47 9.91 5.21
C LYS A 38 22.25 8.42 5.51
N PRO A 39 21.52 7.67 4.67
CA PRO A 39 21.29 6.24 4.88
C PRO A 39 22.55 5.41 4.62
N LEU A 40 22.61 4.20 5.20
CA LEU A 40 23.59 3.18 4.82
C LEU A 40 23.46 2.84 3.32
N MET A 41 22.23 2.77 2.84
CA MET A 41 21.86 2.62 1.43
C MET A 41 20.52 3.33 1.22
N PRO A 42 20.36 4.10 0.13
CA PRO A 42 19.08 4.75 -0.16
C PRO A 42 18.01 3.70 -0.49
N SER A 43 16.78 3.92 -0.05
CA SER A 43 15.63 3.03 -0.27
C SER A 43 15.43 2.73 -1.76
N ARG A 44 15.59 3.71 -2.65
CA ARG A 44 15.52 3.55 -4.11
C ARG A 44 16.43 2.44 -4.68
N ALA A 45 17.53 2.11 -4.00
CA ALA A 45 18.42 1.02 -4.43
C ALA A 45 17.78 -0.37 -4.31
N PHE A 46 16.65 -0.49 -3.60
CA PHE A 46 15.87 -1.71 -3.42
C PHE A 46 14.54 -1.69 -4.18
N SER A 47 13.96 -0.52 -4.46
CA SER A 47 12.65 -0.35 -5.14
C SER A 47 12.67 -0.72 -6.63
N ILE A 48 13.83 -0.66 -7.30
CA ILE A 48 13.98 -0.94 -8.75
C ILE A 48 14.12 -2.46 -9.00
N MET A 49 13.35 -3.31 -8.33
CA MET A 49 13.54 -4.76 -8.39
C MET A 49 12.61 -5.45 -9.41
N GLY A 50 13.07 -5.56 -10.66
CA GLY A 50 12.56 -6.56 -11.61
C GLY A 50 13.15 -7.97 -11.35
N PHE A 51 12.42 -9.03 -11.71
CA PHE A 51 12.76 -10.44 -11.45
C PHE A 51 14.08 -10.92 -12.11
N LEU A 52 14.58 -10.24 -13.13
CA LEU A 52 15.70 -10.70 -13.98
C LEU A 52 17.10 -10.47 -13.37
N ASP A 53 17.24 -9.62 -12.32
CA ASP A 53 18.55 -9.30 -11.71
C ASP A 53 18.71 -9.81 -10.26
N ALA A 54 18.18 -10.97 -9.94
CA ALA A 54 18.04 -11.43 -8.55
C ALA A 54 19.38 -11.69 -7.82
N LEU A 55 20.39 -12.26 -8.47
CA LEU A 55 21.62 -12.73 -7.82
C LEU A 55 22.52 -11.62 -7.23
N PRO A 56 22.86 -10.53 -7.96
CA PRO A 56 23.64 -9.44 -7.39
C PRO A 56 22.91 -8.74 -6.23
N LYS A 57 21.58 -8.63 -6.33
CA LYS A 57 20.72 -7.99 -5.34
C LYS A 57 20.63 -8.79 -4.05
N ILE A 58 20.58 -10.13 -4.12
CA ILE A 58 20.62 -11.01 -2.94
C ILE A 58 21.93 -10.83 -2.17
N ARG A 59 23.07 -10.73 -2.86
CA ARG A 59 24.37 -10.47 -2.21
C ARG A 59 24.40 -9.12 -1.53
N LYS A 60 23.86 -8.09 -2.18
CA LYS A 60 23.75 -6.73 -1.63
C LYS A 60 22.85 -6.70 -0.41
N ALA A 61 21.68 -7.34 -0.47
CA ALA A 61 20.75 -7.47 0.65
C ALA A 61 21.39 -8.22 1.84
N LYS A 62 22.07 -9.35 1.60
CA LYS A 62 22.79 -10.08 2.65
C LYS A 62 23.89 -9.24 3.30
N LYS A 63 24.64 -8.45 2.52
CA LYS A 63 25.65 -7.54 3.03
C LYS A 63 25.03 -6.45 3.92
N ALA A 64 23.94 -5.84 3.45
CA ALA A 64 23.19 -4.83 4.21
C ALA A 64 22.67 -5.39 5.54
N ILE A 65 22.04 -6.57 5.53
CA ILE A 65 21.56 -7.27 6.72
C ILE A 65 22.70 -7.48 7.73
N LYS A 66 23.87 -7.93 7.26
CA LYS A 66 25.04 -8.17 8.16
C LYS A 66 25.55 -6.86 8.79
N ILE A 67 25.58 -5.77 8.05
CA ILE A 67 25.99 -4.46 8.56
C ILE A 67 24.96 -3.93 9.55
N MET A 68 23.68 -3.90 9.15
CA MET A 68 22.58 -3.41 10.00
C MET A 68 22.46 -4.22 11.30
N ALA A 69 22.65 -5.55 11.24
CA ALA A 69 22.67 -6.37 12.44
C ALA A 69 23.75 -5.92 13.43
N ARG A 70 24.96 -5.60 12.96
CA ARG A 70 26.02 -5.07 13.83
C ARG A 70 25.71 -3.66 14.36
N MET A 71 25.03 -2.82 13.57
CA MET A 71 24.62 -1.48 14.00
C MET A 71 23.63 -1.54 15.18
N SER A 72 22.92 -2.66 15.37
CA SER A 72 21.98 -2.82 16.48
C SER A 72 22.61 -2.68 17.87
N PHE A 73 23.93 -2.76 18.00
CA PHE A 73 24.64 -2.50 19.27
C PHE A 73 24.79 -1.00 19.62
N PHE A 74 24.55 -0.12 18.65
CA PHE A 74 24.77 1.33 18.78
C PHE A 74 23.48 2.14 18.72
N VAL A 75 22.32 1.47 18.78
CA VAL A 75 21.00 2.08 18.70
C VAL A 75 20.14 1.66 19.89
N ASP A 76 19.18 2.50 20.23
CA ASP A 76 18.25 2.23 21.32
C ASP A 76 17.15 1.27 20.88
N LYS A 77 16.63 1.43 19.65
CA LYS A 77 15.55 0.62 19.09
C LYS A 77 15.74 0.36 17.59
N VAL A 78 15.02 -0.64 17.09
CA VAL A 78 14.96 -1.01 15.67
C VAL A 78 13.52 -0.87 15.17
N LEU A 79 13.32 -0.11 14.10
CA LEU A 79 12.04 0.03 13.41
C LEU A 79 12.10 -0.60 12.02
N LEU A 80 11.32 -1.65 11.82
CA LEU A 80 11.18 -2.36 10.55
C LEU A 80 9.79 -2.05 9.97
N ILE A 81 9.74 -1.50 8.77
CA ILE A 81 8.46 -1.13 8.13
C ILE A 81 8.24 -2.01 6.90
N ASP A 82 7.15 -2.78 6.89
CA ASP A 82 6.75 -3.66 5.78
C ASP A 82 7.89 -4.58 5.26
N SER A 83 7.98 -4.82 3.96
CA SER A 83 9.06 -5.52 3.23
C SER A 83 9.57 -6.81 3.90
N PRO A 84 8.71 -7.81 4.17
CA PRO A 84 9.05 -8.98 4.98
C PRO A 84 10.14 -9.88 4.37
N ALA A 85 10.39 -9.80 3.07
CA ALA A 85 11.47 -10.55 2.41
C ALA A 85 12.86 -10.11 2.88
N PHE A 86 13.01 -8.85 3.29
CA PHE A 86 14.23 -8.27 3.84
C PHE A 86 14.18 -8.20 5.37
N ASN A 87 13.08 -7.71 5.92
CA ASN A 87 12.97 -7.36 7.33
C ASN A 87 12.93 -8.58 8.27
N LEU A 88 12.36 -9.73 7.86
CA LEU A 88 12.39 -10.94 8.69
C LEU A 88 13.80 -11.56 8.80
N PRO A 89 14.57 -11.72 7.71
CA PRO A 89 15.99 -12.08 7.81
C PRO A 89 16.81 -11.09 8.64
N LEU A 90 16.53 -9.79 8.54
CA LEU A 90 17.19 -8.76 9.32
C LEU A 90 16.89 -8.90 10.82
N ALA A 91 15.61 -9.02 11.20
CA ALA A 91 15.19 -9.23 12.58
C ALA A 91 15.85 -10.48 13.20
N LYS A 92 15.87 -11.59 12.45
CA LYS A 92 16.59 -12.81 12.87
C LYS A 92 18.08 -12.55 13.09
N ALA A 93 18.75 -11.88 12.14
CA ALA A 93 20.19 -11.60 12.25
C ALA A 93 20.51 -10.69 13.45
N ILE A 94 19.69 -9.67 13.69
CA ILE A 94 19.81 -8.79 14.86
C ILE A 94 19.67 -9.60 16.15
N LYS A 95 18.58 -10.32 16.32
CA LYS A 95 18.33 -11.10 17.55
C LYS A 95 19.33 -12.21 17.81
N THR A 96 20.03 -12.69 16.77
CA THR A 96 21.10 -13.68 16.91
C THR A 96 22.34 -13.10 17.61
N ILE A 97 22.66 -11.82 17.36
CA ILE A 97 23.87 -11.19 17.89
C ILE A 97 23.57 -10.20 19.03
N ASN A 98 22.41 -9.57 19.02
CA ASN A 98 21.94 -8.66 20.07
C ASN A 98 20.50 -9.04 20.48
N PRO A 99 20.30 -10.03 21.35
CA PRO A 99 18.97 -10.52 21.71
C PRO A 99 18.13 -9.51 22.51
N ASN A 100 18.76 -8.53 23.16
CA ASN A 100 18.09 -7.60 24.08
C ASN A 100 17.54 -6.35 23.37
N VAL A 101 18.02 -5.99 22.16
CA VAL A 101 17.55 -4.80 21.47
C VAL A 101 16.07 -4.95 21.10
N GLU A 102 15.29 -3.90 21.32
CA GLU A 102 13.87 -3.87 20.96
C GLU A 102 13.71 -3.75 19.45
N ILE A 103 12.87 -4.64 18.86
CA ILE A 103 12.53 -4.61 17.44
C ILE A 103 11.02 -4.39 17.31
N ILE A 104 10.65 -3.26 16.74
CA ILE A 104 9.29 -2.90 16.42
C ILE A 104 9.08 -3.18 14.93
N TYR A 105 8.10 -4.01 14.62
CA TYR A 105 7.70 -4.27 13.22
C TYR A 105 6.37 -3.58 12.95
N TYR A 106 6.41 -2.57 12.10
CA TYR A 106 5.25 -1.77 11.70
C TYR A 106 4.79 -2.14 10.29
N ILE A 107 3.51 -2.23 10.06
CA ILE A 107 2.84 -2.71 8.84
C ILE A 107 3.18 -4.18 8.59
N LEU A 108 2.41 -5.05 9.24
CA LEU A 108 2.66 -6.48 9.26
C LEU A 108 2.50 -7.14 7.89
N PRO A 109 3.25 -8.21 7.60
CA PRO A 109 3.02 -9.00 6.38
C PRO A 109 1.60 -9.54 6.33
N LYS A 110 0.98 -9.50 5.16
CA LYS A 110 -0.37 -10.00 4.90
C LYS A 110 -0.44 -11.54 5.01
N VAL A 111 -0.20 -12.08 6.22
CA VAL A 111 -0.19 -13.53 6.49
C VAL A 111 -1.57 -14.16 6.32
N TRP A 112 -2.62 -13.37 6.42
CA TRP A 112 -3.99 -13.72 6.14
C TRP A 112 -4.26 -13.99 4.64
N ALA A 113 -3.44 -13.42 3.76
CA ALA A 113 -3.51 -13.67 2.32
C ALA A 113 -2.56 -14.78 1.89
N TRP A 114 -1.32 -14.79 2.42
CA TRP A 114 -0.32 -15.77 1.99
C TRP A 114 0.83 -15.92 3.00
N LYS A 115 1.52 -17.06 2.97
CA LYS A 115 2.69 -17.39 3.83
C LYS A 115 2.42 -17.26 5.34
N PRO A 116 1.40 -17.93 5.89
CA PRO A 116 1.08 -17.85 7.33
C PRO A 116 2.24 -18.30 8.23
N LYS A 117 3.16 -19.12 7.74
CA LYS A 117 4.38 -19.55 8.48
C LYS A 117 5.28 -18.39 8.91
N ARG A 118 5.10 -17.17 8.37
CA ARG A 118 5.84 -15.97 8.79
C ARG A 118 5.51 -15.54 10.21
N VAL A 119 4.31 -15.82 10.71
CA VAL A 119 3.87 -15.49 12.07
C VAL A 119 4.88 -15.94 13.10
N ALA A 120 5.27 -17.21 13.08
CA ALA A 120 6.23 -17.77 14.04
C ALA A 120 7.58 -17.03 14.07
N ALA A 121 8.07 -16.60 12.91
CA ALA A 121 9.31 -15.82 12.82
C ALA A 121 9.13 -14.40 13.36
N MET A 122 8.00 -13.76 13.09
CA MET A 122 7.69 -12.43 13.60
C MET A 122 7.58 -12.42 15.11
N GLU A 123 6.81 -13.35 15.68
CA GLU A 123 6.64 -13.47 17.11
C GLU A 123 7.93 -13.85 17.86
N LYS A 124 8.81 -14.60 17.19
CA LYS A 124 10.11 -14.97 17.77
C LYS A 124 11.10 -13.82 17.79
N TYR A 125 11.17 -13.02 16.71
CA TYR A 125 12.27 -12.07 16.53
C TYR A 125 11.89 -10.61 16.74
N CYS A 126 10.60 -10.26 16.74
CA CYS A 126 10.15 -8.88 16.97
C CYS A 126 9.58 -8.73 18.37
N THR A 127 9.83 -7.60 19.02
CA THR A 127 9.33 -7.27 20.36
C THR A 127 7.89 -6.78 20.27
N VAL A 128 7.63 -5.85 19.36
CA VAL A 128 6.30 -5.29 19.09
C VAL A 128 5.91 -5.59 17.65
N LEU A 129 4.68 -6.02 17.46
CA LEU A 129 4.04 -6.24 16.15
C LEU A 129 2.90 -5.22 16.00
N ALA A 130 3.17 -4.12 15.30
CA ALA A 130 2.24 -3.03 15.09
C ALA A 130 1.43 -3.25 13.82
N SER A 131 0.18 -3.72 13.97
CA SER A 131 -0.74 -4.00 12.87
C SER A 131 -1.55 -2.76 12.47
N ILE A 132 -1.87 -2.65 11.19
CA ILE A 132 -2.64 -1.52 10.63
C ILE A 132 -4.08 -1.92 10.24
N PHE A 133 -4.44 -3.17 10.43
CA PHE A 133 -5.81 -3.65 10.26
C PHE A 133 -6.29 -4.35 11.54
N PRO A 134 -7.50 -4.02 12.05
CA PRO A 134 -8.01 -4.59 13.31
C PRO A 134 -8.07 -6.11 13.28
N PHE A 135 -8.48 -6.69 12.15
CA PHE A 135 -8.62 -8.14 11.99
C PHE A 135 -7.29 -8.90 12.01
N GLU A 136 -6.14 -8.23 11.83
CA GLU A 136 -4.83 -8.92 11.84
C GLU A 136 -4.49 -9.50 13.21
N GLN A 137 -5.03 -8.95 14.29
CA GLN A 137 -4.80 -9.45 15.66
C GLN A 137 -5.18 -10.91 15.84
N GLN A 138 -6.15 -11.43 15.08
CA GLN A 138 -6.55 -12.85 15.14
C GLN A 138 -5.47 -13.84 14.63
N PHE A 139 -4.47 -13.34 13.88
CA PHE A 139 -3.39 -14.16 13.31
C PHE A 139 -2.11 -14.17 14.15
N TYR A 140 -2.03 -13.30 15.14
CA TYR A 140 -0.85 -13.13 15.99
C TYR A 140 -1.25 -13.15 17.46
N THR A 141 -0.36 -13.66 18.33
CA THR A 141 -0.62 -13.69 19.78
C THR A 141 -0.29 -12.37 20.46
N LYS A 142 0.61 -11.56 19.86
CA LYS A 142 1.11 -10.31 20.46
C LYS A 142 1.02 -9.08 19.53
N ALA A 143 0.27 -9.17 18.43
CA ALA A 143 0.06 -7.99 17.61
C ALA A 143 -0.85 -6.98 18.31
N VAL A 144 -0.48 -5.72 18.19
CA VAL A 144 -1.26 -4.58 18.69
C VAL A 144 -1.77 -3.79 17.48
N TYR A 145 -3.06 -3.56 17.42
CA TYR A 145 -3.62 -2.66 16.42
C TYR A 145 -3.25 -1.21 16.78
N VAL A 146 -2.52 -0.55 15.90
CA VAL A 146 -2.02 0.81 16.12
C VAL A 146 -2.80 1.88 15.35
N GLY A 147 -3.84 1.48 14.62
CA GLY A 147 -4.54 2.37 13.69
C GLY A 147 -4.05 2.21 12.25
N ASN A 148 -4.76 2.84 11.32
CA ASN A 148 -4.39 2.79 9.89
C ASN A 148 -3.76 4.11 9.43
N PRO A 149 -2.54 4.10 8.86
CA PRO A 149 -1.82 5.32 8.47
C PRO A 149 -2.55 6.17 7.44
N LEU A 150 -3.38 5.59 6.58
CA LEU A 150 -4.17 6.37 5.62
C LEU A 150 -5.16 7.34 6.28
N LEU A 151 -5.60 7.05 7.53
CA LEU A 151 -6.45 7.98 8.28
C LEU A 151 -5.69 9.20 8.80
N ASP A 152 -4.37 9.11 8.94
CA ASP A 152 -3.50 10.26 9.23
C ASP A 152 -3.12 11.04 7.95
N GLU A 153 -2.99 10.32 6.82
CA GLU A 153 -2.46 10.85 5.57
C GLU A 153 -3.52 11.55 4.71
N ILE A 154 -4.80 11.14 4.82
CA ILE A 154 -5.90 11.73 4.06
C ILE A 154 -6.36 13.02 4.74
N PRO A 155 -6.13 14.20 4.12
CA PRO A 155 -6.43 15.50 4.76
C PRO A 155 -7.92 15.77 4.89
N LEU A 156 -8.73 15.27 3.96
CA LEU A 156 -10.16 15.52 3.91
C LEU A 156 -10.93 14.29 3.44
N PHE A 157 -11.99 13.95 4.15
CA PHE A 157 -12.93 12.88 3.78
C PHE A 157 -14.21 13.48 3.22
N LYS A 158 -14.67 13.00 2.08
CA LYS A 158 -16.00 13.35 1.57
C LYS A 158 -17.07 12.81 2.51
N LEU A 159 -18.05 13.62 2.82
CA LEU A 159 -19.15 13.26 3.71
C LEU A 159 -20.43 12.89 2.97
N ARG A 160 -20.51 13.25 1.69
CA ARG A 160 -21.63 12.96 0.79
C ARG A 160 -21.15 12.81 -0.65
N TYR A 161 -21.95 12.21 -1.49
CA TYR A 161 -21.72 12.18 -2.92
C TYR A 161 -21.86 13.60 -3.51
N GLU A 162 -20.96 13.95 -4.39
CA GLU A 162 -20.96 15.23 -5.12
C GLU A 162 -20.64 14.96 -6.60
N GLU A 163 -21.52 15.41 -7.48
CA GLU A 163 -21.30 15.37 -8.93
C GLU A 163 -20.33 16.48 -9.32
N THR A 164 -19.06 16.12 -9.46
CA THR A 164 -18.01 17.06 -9.84
C THR A 164 -17.79 17.16 -11.34
N GLY A 165 -18.36 16.23 -12.10
CA GLY A 165 -18.11 16.09 -13.54
C GLY A 165 -16.76 15.44 -13.87
N ILE A 166 -16.04 14.87 -12.89
CA ILE A 166 -14.72 14.30 -13.07
C ILE A 166 -14.73 12.80 -12.75
N VAL A 167 -14.20 12.00 -13.68
CA VAL A 167 -13.99 10.56 -13.49
C VAL A 167 -12.50 10.27 -13.60
N SER A 168 -11.94 9.61 -12.58
CA SER A 168 -10.51 9.31 -12.52
C SER A 168 -10.19 7.85 -12.84
N PHE A 169 -9.06 7.66 -13.50
CA PHE A 169 -8.56 6.37 -13.96
C PHE A 169 -7.19 6.09 -13.32
N PHE A 170 -7.10 5.00 -12.57
CA PHE A 170 -5.89 4.53 -11.88
C PHE A 170 -5.47 3.18 -12.48
N PRO A 171 -4.69 3.15 -13.57
CA PRO A 171 -4.32 1.89 -14.23
C PRO A 171 -3.24 1.09 -13.50
N GLY A 172 -2.81 1.54 -12.34
CA GLY A 172 -1.80 0.90 -11.50
C GLY A 172 -0.46 1.61 -11.50
N SER A 173 0.48 1.08 -10.73
CA SER A 173 1.81 1.66 -10.55
C SER A 173 2.93 0.89 -11.29
N ARG A 174 2.66 -0.31 -11.76
CA ARG A 174 3.62 -1.16 -12.49
C ARG A 174 3.37 -1.12 -13.99
N LYS A 175 4.45 -1.11 -14.79
CA LYS A 175 4.35 -1.13 -16.27
C LYS A 175 3.44 -2.24 -16.81
N SER A 176 3.42 -3.42 -16.17
CA SER A 176 2.57 -4.53 -16.57
C SER A 176 1.08 -4.29 -16.30
N GLU A 177 0.74 -3.68 -15.19
CA GLU A 177 -0.63 -3.32 -14.82
C GLU A 177 -1.16 -2.25 -15.81
N ILE A 178 -0.39 -1.19 -16.01
CA ILE A 178 -0.72 -0.10 -16.92
C ILE A 178 -0.94 -0.60 -18.34
N ARG A 179 -0.01 -1.41 -18.87
CA ARG A 179 -0.15 -1.97 -20.23
C ARG A 179 -1.37 -2.89 -20.40
N SER A 180 -1.83 -3.51 -19.32
CA SER A 180 -3.02 -4.37 -19.37
C SER A 180 -4.32 -3.60 -19.24
N LEU A 181 -4.37 -2.54 -18.42
CA LEU A 181 -5.60 -1.82 -18.07
C LEU A 181 -5.81 -0.55 -18.93
N PHE A 182 -4.74 0.19 -19.22
CA PHE A 182 -4.91 1.49 -19.85
C PHE A 182 -5.56 1.44 -21.24
N PRO A 183 -5.29 0.48 -22.15
CA PRO A 183 -6.03 0.36 -23.40
C PRO A 183 -7.54 0.18 -23.21
N ILE A 184 -7.94 -0.57 -22.16
CA ILE A 184 -9.35 -0.78 -21.80
C ILE A 184 -9.95 0.52 -21.25
N TYR A 185 -9.19 1.27 -20.45
CA TYR A 185 -9.61 2.55 -19.91
C TYR A 185 -9.76 3.63 -20.99
N LYS A 186 -8.94 3.60 -22.05
CA LYS A 186 -9.14 4.48 -23.22
C LYS A 186 -10.48 4.21 -23.92
N GLU A 187 -10.80 2.95 -24.17
CA GLU A 187 -12.07 2.56 -24.75
C GLU A 187 -13.24 2.92 -23.82
N LEU A 188 -13.11 2.68 -22.53
CA LEU A 188 -14.11 3.04 -21.52
C LEU A 188 -14.33 4.57 -21.45
N ALA A 189 -13.27 5.35 -21.49
CA ALA A 189 -13.34 6.81 -21.43
C ALA A 189 -14.16 7.40 -22.60
N SER A 190 -14.11 6.79 -23.78
CA SER A 190 -14.93 7.21 -24.93
C SER A 190 -16.44 6.96 -24.76
N LYS A 191 -16.82 6.04 -23.85
CA LYS A 191 -18.23 5.75 -23.53
C LYS A 191 -18.80 6.68 -22.46
N ILE A 192 -17.95 7.30 -21.63
CA ILE A 192 -18.37 8.22 -20.57
C ILE A 192 -18.44 9.63 -21.14
N GLU A 193 -19.62 10.05 -21.53
CA GLU A 193 -19.86 11.36 -22.10
C GLU A 193 -20.04 12.45 -21.04
N GLY A 194 -19.73 13.71 -21.39
CA GLY A 194 -20.00 14.88 -20.52
C GLY A 194 -19.13 14.97 -19.25
N LYS A 195 -18.15 14.08 -19.06
CA LYS A 195 -17.27 14.09 -17.88
C LYS A 195 -15.82 14.37 -18.28
N GLU A 196 -15.10 15.10 -17.46
CA GLU A 196 -13.65 15.24 -17.57
C GLU A 196 -12.96 13.94 -17.09
N LYS A 197 -12.00 13.43 -17.86
CA LYS A 197 -11.27 12.19 -17.57
C LYS A 197 -9.89 12.52 -17.02
N TRP A 198 -9.64 12.13 -15.78
CA TRP A 198 -8.33 12.29 -15.16
C TRP A 198 -7.57 10.97 -15.15
N LEU A 199 -6.34 10.99 -15.67
CA LEU A 199 -5.44 9.85 -15.65
C LEU A 199 -4.41 10.04 -14.55
N VAL A 200 -4.42 9.15 -13.56
CA VAL A 200 -3.46 9.21 -12.47
C VAL A 200 -2.22 8.42 -12.82
N ILE A 201 -1.11 9.14 -12.96
CA ILE A 201 0.20 8.60 -13.34
C ILE A 201 1.14 8.70 -12.15
N PRO A 202 1.77 7.59 -11.70
CA PRO A 202 2.75 7.61 -10.61
C PRO A 202 3.87 8.64 -10.83
N ALA A 203 4.23 9.36 -9.75
CA ALA A 203 5.16 10.47 -9.82
C ALA A 203 6.59 10.07 -10.28
N HIS A 204 6.96 8.81 -10.11
CA HIS A 204 8.28 8.30 -10.48
C HIS A 204 8.51 8.10 -11.98
N TYR A 205 7.44 8.09 -12.82
CA TYR A 205 7.58 7.99 -14.28
C TYR A 205 7.95 9.35 -14.88
N ASP A 206 9.01 9.38 -15.67
CA ASP A 206 9.37 10.55 -16.47
C ASP A 206 8.52 10.65 -17.76
N TYR A 207 8.66 11.74 -18.50
CA TYR A 207 7.89 11.99 -19.72
C TYR A 207 8.14 10.97 -20.83
N ARG A 208 9.36 10.41 -20.91
CA ARG A 208 9.71 9.39 -21.92
C ARG A 208 9.07 8.06 -21.57
N GLU A 209 9.13 7.68 -20.32
CA GLU A 209 8.48 6.46 -19.80
C GLU A 209 6.95 6.53 -19.96
N ILE A 210 6.35 7.71 -19.73
CA ILE A 210 4.91 7.91 -19.95
C ILE A 210 4.56 7.69 -21.41
N ALA A 211 5.27 8.32 -22.35
CA ALA A 211 5.04 8.15 -23.77
C ALA A 211 5.21 6.68 -24.22
N GLU A 212 6.19 5.97 -23.67
CA GLU A 212 6.45 4.55 -23.99
C GLU A 212 5.34 3.61 -23.44
N ILE A 213 4.84 3.89 -22.22
CA ILE A 213 3.96 2.97 -21.50
C ILE A 213 2.49 3.20 -21.84
N TYR A 214 2.08 4.46 -21.92
CA TYR A 214 0.69 4.89 -22.13
C TYR A 214 0.39 5.20 -23.60
N GLY A 215 1.39 5.62 -24.39
CA GLY A 215 1.18 6.12 -25.75
C GLY A 215 0.38 7.42 -25.76
N ASP A 216 -0.62 7.48 -26.62
CA ASP A 216 -1.49 8.65 -26.72
C ASP A 216 -2.48 8.76 -25.56
N ILE A 217 -2.45 9.90 -24.87
CA ILE A 217 -3.22 10.23 -23.65
C ILE A 217 -3.93 11.60 -23.76
N HIS A 218 -4.13 12.12 -24.97
CA HIS A 218 -4.69 13.47 -25.20
C HIS A 218 -6.11 13.67 -24.66
N ASP A 219 -6.89 12.58 -24.53
CA ASP A 219 -8.25 12.63 -23.98
C ASP A 219 -8.29 12.74 -22.45
N PHE A 220 -7.13 12.70 -21.80
CA PHE A 220 -7.04 12.68 -20.36
C PHE A 220 -6.27 13.90 -19.83
N LYS A 221 -6.78 14.46 -18.74
CA LYS A 221 -6.00 15.37 -17.90
C LYS A 221 -5.10 14.55 -16.98
N ILE A 222 -3.80 14.83 -17.00
CA ILE A 222 -2.84 14.10 -16.17
C ILE A 222 -2.86 14.65 -14.74
N CYS A 223 -3.02 13.76 -13.77
CA CYS A 223 -2.79 14.03 -12.36
C CYS A 223 -1.66 13.15 -11.81
N ARG A 224 -0.80 13.72 -10.97
CA ARG A 224 0.34 13.03 -10.35
C ARG A 224 0.13 12.74 -8.86
N ASN A 225 -0.96 13.24 -8.32
CA ASN A 225 -1.32 13.10 -6.91
C ASN A 225 -2.60 12.28 -6.78
N THR A 226 -2.51 11.12 -6.14
CA THR A 226 -3.64 10.20 -5.92
C THR A 226 -4.76 10.88 -5.14
N TYR A 227 -4.41 11.57 -4.04
CA TYR A 227 -5.39 12.22 -3.19
C TYR A 227 -6.12 13.36 -3.92
N GLU A 228 -5.41 14.23 -4.62
CA GLU A 228 -5.98 15.31 -5.43
C GLU A 228 -6.96 14.76 -6.48
N ALA A 229 -6.58 13.70 -7.17
CA ALA A 229 -7.46 13.06 -8.15
C ALA A 229 -8.74 12.50 -7.50
N LEU A 230 -8.61 11.82 -6.36
CA LEU A 230 -9.76 11.28 -5.63
C LEU A 230 -10.64 12.38 -5.05
N GLU A 231 -10.05 13.41 -4.45
CA GLU A 231 -10.79 14.54 -3.89
C GLU A 231 -11.69 15.22 -4.94
N GLN A 232 -11.16 15.43 -6.13
CA GLN A 232 -11.88 16.10 -7.21
C GLN A 232 -12.87 15.19 -7.97
N SER A 233 -12.77 13.86 -7.83
CA SER A 233 -13.55 12.91 -8.63
C SER A 233 -14.90 12.58 -7.99
N GLU A 234 -15.93 12.43 -8.85
CA GLU A 234 -17.20 11.83 -8.48
C GLU A 234 -17.17 10.30 -8.55
N PHE A 235 -16.25 9.74 -9.34
CA PHE A 235 -16.10 8.31 -9.54
C PHE A 235 -14.66 7.94 -9.94
N ALA A 236 -14.26 6.70 -9.66
CA ALA A 236 -12.94 6.22 -10.06
C ALA A 236 -12.95 4.77 -10.58
N PHE A 237 -12.06 4.48 -11.55
CA PHE A 237 -11.68 3.12 -11.93
C PHE A 237 -10.30 2.83 -11.39
N VAL A 238 -10.18 1.86 -10.48
CA VAL A 238 -8.97 1.70 -9.68
C VAL A 238 -8.38 0.31 -9.86
N CYS A 239 -7.10 0.25 -10.23
CA CYS A 239 -6.33 -0.99 -10.20
C CYS A 239 -6.16 -1.49 -8.75
N SER A 240 -6.14 -2.81 -8.56
CA SER A 240 -5.92 -3.41 -7.25
C SER A 240 -4.62 -2.91 -6.59
N GLY A 241 -4.70 -2.47 -5.34
CA GLY A 241 -3.58 -1.92 -4.57
C GLY A 241 -4.07 -1.07 -3.41
N THR A 242 -3.16 -0.28 -2.81
CA THR A 242 -3.50 0.67 -1.74
C THR A 242 -4.50 1.74 -2.18
N ALA A 243 -4.44 2.16 -3.44
CA ALA A 243 -5.36 3.14 -4.01
C ALA A 243 -6.85 2.76 -3.87
N THR A 244 -7.19 1.47 -3.77
CA THR A 244 -8.57 1.03 -3.52
C THR A 244 -9.05 1.38 -2.12
N LEU A 245 -8.18 1.27 -1.12
CA LEU A 245 -8.50 1.69 0.24
C LEU A 245 -8.48 3.22 0.37
N GLU A 246 -7.56 3.90 -0.32
CA GLU A 246 -7.53 5.36 -0.40
C GLU A 246 -8.83 5.89 -1.01
N ALA A 247 -9.30 5.35 -2.16
CA ALA A 247 -10.55 5.74 -2.79
C ALA A 247 -11.76 5.54 -1.85
N ALA A 248 -11.82 4.39 -1.18
CA ALA A 248 -12.85 4.10 -0.20
C ALA A 248 -12.83 5.10 0.96
N LEU A 249 -11.65 5.38 1.53
CA LEU A 249 -11.53 6.28 2.69
C LEU A 249 -11.78 7.74 2.32
N VAL A 250 -11.29 8.22 1.18
CA VAL A 250 -11.62 9.58 0.69
C VAL A 250 -13.13 9.72 0.47
N GLY A 251 -13.80 8.65 0.05
CA GLY A 251 -15.24 8.64 -0.20
C GLY A 251 -15.57 8.84 -1.68
N VAL A 252 -14.84 8.18 -2.55
CA VAL A 252 -15.11 8.17 -3.98
C VAL A 252 -15.67 6.81 -4.36
N PRO A 253 -16.90 6.71 -4.87
CA PRO A 253 -17.41 5.47 -5.45
C PRO A 253 -16.49 4.97 -6.57
N PHE A 254 -16.22 3.67 -6.61
CA PHE A 254 -15.28 3.14 -7.60
C PHE A 254 -15.58 1.68 -7.96
N VAL A 255 -15.05 1.28 -9.10
CA VAL A 255 -14.93 -0.12 -9.52
C VAL A 255 -13.46 -0.51 -9.50
N LEU A 256 -13.16 -1.64 -8.86
CA LEU A 256 -11.83 -2.22 -8.93
C LEU A 256 -11.70 -3.04 -10.21
N ALA A 257 -10.63 -2.78 -10.98
CA ALA A 257 -10.27 -3.57 -12.15
C ALA A 257 -8.86 -4.15 -11.98
N TYR A 258 -8.71 -5.46 -12.19
CA TYR A 258 -7.38 -6.08 -12.12
C TYR A 258 -7.19 -7.15 -13.18
N LYS A 259 -6.13 -6.99 -13.96
CA LYS A 259 -5.74 -7.91 -15.03
C LYS A 259 -4.27 -8.25 -14.93
N ALA A 260 -3.98 -9.46 -14.45
CA ALA A 260 -2.62 -10.01 -14.36
C ALA A 260 -2.34 -10.94 -15.55
N LYS A 261 -1.08 -11.27 -15.76
CA LYS A 261 -0.73 -12.37 -16.68
C LYS A 261 -1.39 -13.66 -16.18
N ALA A 262 -1.94 -14.46 -17.09
CA ALA A 262 -2.70 -15.67 -16.76
C ALA A 262 -1.93 -16.63 -15.82
N LEU A 263 -0.62 -16.79 -16.01
CA LEU A 263 0.23 -17.63 -15.16
C LEU A 263 0.34 -17.05 -13.73
N ASP A 264 0.55 -15.75 -13.58
CA ASP A 264 0.69 -15.10 -12.29
C ASP A 264 -0.63 -15.16 -11.50
N TYR A 265 -1.75 -14.95 -12.20
CA TYR A 265 -3.08 -15.07 -11.63
C TYR A 265 -3.40 -16.50 -11.18
N TRP A 266 -3.08 -17.52 -12.01
CA TRP A 266 -3.28 -18.91 -11.67
C TRP A 266 -2.46 -19.31 -10.44
N ILE A 267 -1.19 -18.89 -10.37
CA ILE A 267 -0.33 -19.11 -9.20
C ILE A 267 -0.92 -18.42 -7.96
N ALA A 268 -1.32 -17.15 -8.08
CA ALA A 268 -1.90 -16.40 -6.98
C ALA A 268 -3.17 -17.10 -6.44
N LYS A 269 -4.05 -17.55 -7.32
CA LYS A 269 -5.31 -18.25 -6.96
C LYS A 269 -5.07 -19.55 -6.17
N GLN A 270 -3.93 -20.24 -6.39
CA GLN A 270 -3.58 -21.45 -5.63
C GLN A 270 -3.17 -21.15 -4.18
N PHE A 271 -2.62 -19.98 -3.91
CA PHE A 271 -2.05 -19.63 -2.61
C PHE A 271 -2.85 -18.61 -1.82
N VAL A 272 -3.71 -17.85 -2.47
CA VAL A 272 -4.53 -16.80 -1.84
C VAL A 272 -5.94 -17.33 -1.62
N LYS A 273 -6.33 -17.48 -0.36
CA LYS A 273 -7.65 -17.97 0.06
C LYS A 273 -8.66 -16.83 0.32
N LEU A 274 -8.48 -15.70 -0.33
CA LEU A 274 -9.35 -14.55 -0.15
C LEU A 274 -10.52 -14.58 -1.13
N LYS A 275 -11.68 -14.10 -0.68
CA LYS A 275 -12.88 -13.93 -1.50
C LYS A 275 -12.71 -12.70 -2.42
N HIS A 276 -12.09 -11.64 -1.92
CA HIS A 276 -11.88 -10.38 -2.61
C HIS A 276 -10.38 -10.00 -2.70
N VAL A 277 -10.05 -9.04 -3.57
CA VAL A 277 -8.68 -8.54 -3.76
C VAL A 277 -8.52 -7.07 -3.34
N GLY A 278 -9.59 -6.30 -3.26
CA GLY A 278 -9.61 -4.92 -2.76
C GLY A 278 -9.58 -4.88 -1.24
N LEU A 279 -8.73 -4.03 -0.67
CA LEU A 279 -8.52 -3.97 0.79
C LEU A 279 -9.81 -3.63 1.56
N ALA A 280 -10.66 -2.75 1.02
CA ALA A 280 -11.92 -2.40 1.69
C ALA A 280 -12.87 -3.61 1.78
N ASN A 281 -13.01 -4.39 0.70
CA ASN A 281 -13.81 -5.61 0.70
C ASN A 281 -13.20 -6.70 1.60
N ILE A 282 -11.88 -6.82 1.62
CA ILE A 282 -11.19 -7.76 2.53
C ILE A 282 -11.47 -7.41 3.99
N ILE A 283 -11.43 -6.13 4.36
CA ILE A 283 -11.80 -5.69 5.72
C ILE A 283 -13.25 -6.09 6.02
N PHE A 284 -14.16 -5.88 5.07
CA PHE A 284 -15.57 -6.24 5.22
C PHE A 284 -15.79 -7.76 5.30
N ASP A 285 -15.02 -8.55 4.53
CA ASP A 285 -15.07 -10.03 4.65
C ASP A 285 -14.73 -10.51 6.08
N PHE A 286 -13.72 -9.92 6.72
CA PHE A 286 -13.35 -10.25 8.09
C PHE A 286 -14.38 -9.79 9.13
N GLU A 287 -15.19 -8.80 8.79
CA GLU A 287 -16.31 -8.31 9.60
C GLU A 287 -17.66 -8.98 9.24
N ASN A 288 -17.65 -9.99 8.35
CA ASN A 288 -18.83 -10.68 7.83
C ASN A 288 -19.87 -9.74 7.20
N LYS A 289 -19.38 -8.74 6.44
CA LYS A 289 -20.20 -7.75 5.74
C LYS A 289 -20.17 -7.96 4.24
N GLU A 290 -21.20 -7.44 3.54
CA GLU A 290 -21.23 -7.43 2.09
C GLU A 290 -20.12 -6.54 1.49
N PRO A 291 -19.62 -6.81 0.28
CA PRO A 291 -18.54 -6.04 -0.33
C PRO A 291 -18.92 -4.57 -0.56
N LEU A 292 -18.01 -3.66 -0.31
CA LEU A 292 -18.21 -2.21 -0.47
C LEU A 292 -18.33 -1.79 -1.93
N HIS A 293 -17.53 -2.40 -2.79
CA HIS A 293 -17.41 -2.05 -4.20
C HIS A 293 -17.34 -3.30 -5.07
N GLU A 294 -17.64 -3.12 -6.34
CA GLU A 294 -17.53 -4.19 -7.33
C GLU A 294 -16.05 -4.44 -7.70
N GLU A 295 -15.69 -5.71 -7.91
CA GLU A 295 -14.37 -6.15 -8.35
C GLU A 295 -14.49 -6.92 -9.66
N LEU A 296 -13.94 -6.36 -10.72
CA LEU A 296 -13.84 -7.02 -12.03
C LEU A 296 -12.42 -7.55 -12.22
N LEU A 297 -12.32 -8.85 -12.44
CA LEU A 297 -11.04 -9.54 -12.50
C LEU A 297 -10.86 -10.27 -13.83
N GLN A 298 -9.66 -10.19 -14.39
CA GLN A 298 -9.25 -10.95 -15.57
C GLN A 298 -10.16 -10.75 -16.80
N GLU A 299 -10.95 -11.77 -17.14
CA GLU A 299 -11.81 -11.80 -18.34
C GLU A 299 -13.02 -10.86 -18.22
N GLU A 300 -13.40 -10.50 -17.00
CA GLU A 300 -14.47 -9.52 -16.76
C GLU A 300 -14.01 -8.08 -17.00
N VAL A 301 -12.69 -7.86 -17.14
CA VAL A 301 -12.13 -6.52 -17.36
C VAL A 301 -12.15 -6.19 -18.84
N TYR A 302 -13.23 -5.56 -19.29
CA TYR A 302 -13.39 -4.95 -20.61
C TYR A 302 -14.28 -3.72 -20.53
N ALA A 303 -14.17 -2.82 -21.51
CA ALA A 303 -14.73 -1.48 -21.42
C ALA A 303 -16.25 -1.46 -21.18
N GLN A 304 -17.01 -2.34 -21.88
CA GLN A 304 -18.46 -2.38 -21.73
C GLN A 304 -18.88 -2.83 -20.30
N ARG A 305 -18.22 -3.85 -19.73
CA ARG A 305 -18.55 -4.34 -18.39
C ARG A 305 -18.18 -3.31 -17.29
N LEU A 306 -17.06 -2.59 -17.47
CA LEU A 306 -16.69 -1.48 -16.59
C LEU A 306 -17.69 -0.32 -16.69
N PHE A 307 -18.20 -0.03 -17.88
CA PHE A 307 -19.22 0.99 -18.07
C PHE A 307 -20.56 0.61 -17.41
N GLU A 308 -20.99 -0.64 -17.55
CA GLU A 308 -22.18 -1.17 -16.87
C GLU A 308 -22.05 -1.08 -15.35
N ALA A 309 -20.87 -1.44 -14.82
CA ALA A 309 -20.59 -1.31 -13.40
C ALA A 309 -20.63 0.16 -12.93
N TYR A 310 -20.08 1.09 -13.71
CA TYR A 310 -20.15 2.53 -13.43
C TYR A 310 -21.59 3.05 -13.35
N GLU A 311 -22.44 2.63 -14.27
CA GLU A 311 -23.86 3.03 -14.33
C GLU A 311 -24.66 2.45 -13.16
N SER A 312 -24.34 1.23 -12.72
CA SER A 312 -25.10 0.47 -11.71
C SER A 312 -24.73 0.77 -10.26
N VAL A 313 -23.63 1.49 -10.01
CA VAL A 313 -23.21 1.78 -8.61
C VAL A 313 -24.23 2.66 -7.90
N ASP A 314 -24.76 2.16 -6.80
CA ASP A 314 -25.53 2.96 -5.85
C ASP A 314 -24.58 3.84 -5.01
N ARG A 315 -24.49 5.10 -5.44
CA ARG A 315 -23.56 6.07 -4.86
C ARG A 315 -23.96 6.47 -3.44
N GLU A 316 -25.24 6.50 -3.11
CA GLU A 316 -25.72 6.85 -1.75
C GLU A 316 -25.47 5.69 -0.77
N ALA A 317 -25.79 4.46 -1.17
CA ALA A 317 -25.47 3.28 -0.38
C ALA A 317 -23.96 3.15 -0.12
N PHE A 318 -23.13 3.51 -1.10
CA PHE A 318 -21.68 3.53 -0.93
C PHE A 318 -21.25 4.43 0.23
N PHE A 319 -21.82 5.66 0.35
CA PHE A 319 -21.47 6.59 1.42
C PHE A 319 -21.86 6.10 2.83
N SER A 320 -23.01 5.45 2.96
CA SER A 320 -23.39 4.80 4.22
C SER A 320 -22.32 3.80 4.65
N ARG A 321 -21.82 3.01 3.72
CA ARG A 321 -20.88 1.91 3.97
C ARG A 321 -19.45 2.36 4.21
N ILE A 322 -18.98 3.44 3.56
CA ILE A 322 -17.65 3.98 3.88
C ILE A 322 -17.58 4.58 5.28
N THR A 323 -18.68 5.10 5.80
CA THR A 323 -18.75 5.55 7.21
C THR A 323 -18.52 4.36 8.15
N GLU A 324 -19.06 3.20 7.82
CA GLU A 324 -18.82 1.97 8.56
C GLU A 324 -17.35 1.51 8.43
N LEU A 325 -16.76 1.54 7.23
CA LEU A 325 -15.35 1.22 7.02
C LEU A 325 -14.42 2.10 7.87
N ARG A 326 -14.67 3.41 7.88
CA ARG A 326 -13.91 4.38 8.71
C ARG A 326 -14.06 4.05 10.20
N LYS A 327 -15.27 3.66 10.65
CA LYS A 327 -15.51 3.25 12.03
C LYS A 327 -14.78 1.96 12.41
N ILE A 328 -14.69 0.97 11.49
CA ILE A 328 -13.93 -0.26 11.70
C ILE A 328 -12.45 0.05 11.87
N LEU A 329 -11.88 0.91 11.02
CA LEU A 329 -10.49 1.32 11.12
C LEU A 329 -10.23 2.29 12.29
N GLY A 330 -11.24 3.01 12.75
CA GLY A 330 -11.25 3.83 13.98
C GLY A 330 -10.37 5.06 13.91
N HIS A 331 -9.04 4.89 13.92
CA HIS A 331 -8.09 6.01 14.05
C HIS A 331 -6.82 5.80 13.21
N GLY A 332 -6.06 6.88 13.04
CA GLY A 332 -4.72 6.85 12.44
C GLY A 332 -3.69 6.13 13.32
N SER A 333 -2.55 5.83 12.76
CA SER A 333 -1.50 5.05 13.43
C SER A 333 -0.43 5.90 14.10
N GLN A 334 -0.38 7.19 13.78
CA GLN A 334 0.71 8.08 14.18
C GLN A 334 0.88 8.17 15.71
N GLU A 335 -0.18 8.46 16.44
CA GLU A 335 -0.12 8.63 17.90
C GLU A 335 0.32 7.35 18.63
N ALA A 336 -0.24 6.20 18.23
CA ALA A 336 0.10 4.91 18.81
C ALA A 336 1.56 4.53 18.51
N MET A 337 2.02 4.75 17.27
CA MET A 337 3.41 4.49 16.90
C MET A 337 4.38 5.39 17.66
N ILE A 338 4.09 6.68 17.82
CA ILE A 338 4.90 7.62 18.61
C ILE A 338 4.98 7.15 20.08
N SER A 339 3.86 6.74 20.65
CA SER A 339 3.83 6.20 22.03
C SER A 339 4.74 4.97 22.16
N ILE A 340 4.64 4.00 21.25
CA ILE A 340 5.50 2.81 21.23
C ILE A 340 6.99 3.17 21.10
N MET A 341 7.30 4.21 20.31
CA MET A 341 8.68 4.63 20.11
C MET A 341 9.28 5.34 21.34
N LYS A 342 8.46 6.01 22.16
CA LYS A 342 8.90 6.79 23.34
C LYS A 342 9.05 5.95 24.61
N VAL A 343 8.39 4.81 24.70
CA VAL A 343 8.52 3.86 25.80
C VAL A 343 9.81 3.07 25.69
#